data_7e0d674f2b7d926b32f06345eecf66c7
#
_entry.id   7e0d674f2b7d926b32f06345eecf66c7
#
_cell.length_a   1.000
_cell.length_b   1.000
_cell.length_c   1.000
_cell.angle_alpha   90.00
_cell.angle_beta   90.00
_cell.angle_gamma   90.00
#
_symmetry.space_group_name_H-M   'P 1'
#
loop_
_entity.id
_entity.type
_entity.pdbx_description
1 polymer ?
#
loop_
_entity_poly.entity_id
_entity_poly.type
_entity_poly.pdbx_seq_one_letter_code
_entity_poly.pdbx_strand_id
1 'polypeptide(L)'
;MMKSRQNNERTDPKKGRTSAKSRTRSGKDLLADLNISASTGKVTQRPKPKTALPRVKTSAQEPKERKAAEPKVIFKKVDESNDGQRLDNFLLSQLKGVPKSLIYRVVRSGEVRVNKGRAHVDTRLQSGDEVRIPPIRYTEKESEHSAPPLKLSEMPPILFEDQNIMVVDKPAGMASHGGSGISYGLIERMRASRPELPFLELVHRLDRGTSGVLVLAKTRKALVRLHEMIREGEMHKTYQALVKGDWQNDRQHAKFPLFKYVTTSGERRVRVDPENGLPSHSIFRLKERFGPVSLVEVDLLTGRTHQIRVHAAELGFPLVGDEKYGDFAFNDEVAHGSLGVPFKRMFLHSGKICFHHPITGEELEIEAPLPKDCLELIEVLEQRKAQNK
;
A
#
# COMPACT_ATOMS: atom_id res chain seq x y z
N MET A 1 -54.79 -11.06 -44.47
CA MET A 1 -55.57 -9.95 -45.01
C MET A 1 -55.07 -8.64 -44.45
N MET A 2 -54.75 -7.71 -45.37
CA MET A 2 -54.61 -6.24 -45.29
C MET A 2 -53.60 -5.67 -44.23
N LYS A 3 -52.41 -5.18 -44.56
CA LYS A 3 -51.99 -4.01 -45.42
C LYS A 3 -52.57 -2.68 -44.95
N SER A 4 -51.70 -1.77 -44.43
CA SER A 4 -51.52 -0.36 -44.83
C SER A 4 -50.33 0.20 -44.02
N ARG A 5 -49.37 0.62 -44.54
CA ARG A 5 -48.58 1.65 -45.22
C ARG A 5 -49.14 3.07 -45.06
N GLN A 6 -48.26 3.97 -44.56
CA GLN A 6 -47.93 5.33 -45.08
C GLN A 6 -47.12 6.05 -44.04
N ASN A 7 -45.90 6.41 -44.34
CA ASN A 7 -45.34 7.48 -45.19
C ASN A 7 -45.20 8.83 -44.48
N ASN A 8 -43.95 9.22 -44.40
CA ASN A 8 -43.34 10.51 -44.79
C ASN A 8 -43.61 11.72 -43.90
N GLU A 9 -42.55 12.38 -43.41
CA GLU A 9 -42.00 13.56 -44.10
C GLU A 9 -40.72 14.08 -43.43
N ARG A 10 -39.79 14.42 -44.31
CA ARG A 10 -38.56 15.14 -44.01
C ARG A 10 -38.86 16.63 -43.90
N THR A 11 -38.19 17.34 -42.95
CA THR A 11 -37.80 18.72 -43.20
C THR A 11 -36.54 19.07 -42.44
N ASP A 12 -35.48 19.31 -43.20
CA ASP A 12 -34.32 20.13 -42.83
C ASP A 12 -34.66 21.62 -43.06
N PRO A 13 -34.16 22.59 -42.31
CA PRO A 13 -33.35 23.61 -42.93
C PRO A 13 -32.16 24.15 -42.12
N LYS A 14 -31.05 24.17 -42.80
CA LYS A 14 -30.02 25.21 -43.02
C LYS A 14 -29.75 26.31 -41.97
N LYS A 15 -28.43 26.34 -41.60
CA LYS A 15 -27.50 27.50 -41.64
C LYS A 15 -27.64 28.63 -40.61
N GLY A 16 -26.57 28.75 -39.84
CA GLY A 16 -26.19 29.98 -39.15
C GLY A 16 -24.75 29.88 -38.61
N ARG A 17 -23.76 30.21 -39.47
CA ARG A 17 -22.33 30.43 -39.08
C ARG A 17 -22.23 31.77 -38.38
N THR A 18 -21.67 31.80 -37.14
CA THR A 18 -20.89 32.96 -36.69
C THR A 18 -19.66 32.49 -35.94
N SER A 19 -18.53 32.79 -36.53
CA SER A 19 -17.18 32.57 -36.00
C SER A 19 -16.88 33.62 -34.92
N ALA A 20 -16.51 33.15 -33.71
CA ALA A 20 -15.84 34.01 -32.72
C ALA A 20 -14.43 33.45 -32.51
N LYS A 21 -13.44 34.14 -33.05
CA LYS A 21 -12.01 33.96 -32.80
C LYS A 21 -11.72 34.38 -31.35
N SER A 22 -11.35 33.45 -30.49
CA SER A 22 -10.69 33.77 -29.22
C SER A 22 -9.17 33.81 -29.44
N ARG A 23 -8.59 34.96 -29.30
CA ARG A 23 -7.16 35.21 -29.27
C ARG A 23 -6.59 34.67 -27.97
N THR A 24 -5.68 33.72 -28.05
CA THR A 24 -4.77 33.34 -26.98
C THR A 24 -3.80 34.47 -26.68
N ARG A 25 -3.84 35.00 -25.46
CA ARG A 25 -2.83 35.94 -24.95
C ARG A 25 -1.70 35.11 -24.31
N SER A 26 -0.49 35.36 -24.79
CA SER A 26 0.78 34.86 -24.31
C SER A 26 1.10 35.40 -22.92
N GLY A 27 1.60 34.51 -22.03
CA GLY A 27 1.94 34.82 -20.64
C GLY A 27 3.26 35.61 -20.48
N LYS A 28 3.26 36.89 -20.87
CA LYS A 28 4.38 37.83 -20.62
C LYS A 28 4.00 39.17 -20.01
N ASP A 29 2.74 39.40 -19.67
CA ASP A 29 2.28 40.72 -19.19
C ASP A 29 1.64 40.65 -17.78
N LEU A 30 2.37 40.11 -16.82
CA LEU A 30 1.99 40.12 -15.39
C LEU A 30 3.21 40.30 -14.47
N LEU A 31 4.07 41.32 -14.80
CA LEU A 31 5.14 41.76 -13.91
C LEU A 31 5.39 43.29 -14.12
N ALA A 32 4.38 44.09 -13.88
CA ALA A 32 4.54 45.53 -13.78
C ALA A 32 3.46 46.03 -12.84
N ASP A 33 3.74 46.09 -11.57
CA ASP A 33 3.16 47.00 -10.56
C ASP A 33 3.58 46.53 -9.15
N LEU A 34 4.84 46.76 -8.80
CA LEU A 34 5.28 46.90 -7.41
C LEU A 34 6.47 47.85 -7.35
N ASN A 35 6.14 49.14 -7.21
CA ASN A 35 7.06 50.19 -6.89
C ASN A 35 7.56 50.03 -5.46
N ILE A 36 8.86 49.67 -5.28
CA ILE A 36 9.55 49.80 -3.98
C ILE A 36 10.77 50.67 -4.23
N SER A 37 10.73 51.86 -3.65
CA SER A 37 11.79 52.86 -3.65
C SER A 37 13.08 52.36 -3.03
N ALA A 38 14.19 52.53 -3.74
CA ALA A 38 15.54 52.37 -3.23
C ALA A 38 15.91 53.47 -2.26
N SER A 39 16.21 53.16 -0.99
CA SER A 39 16.91 54.04 -0.08
C SER A 39 18.37 53.55 0.07
N THR A 40 19.31 54.39 -0.30
CA THR A 40 20.74 54.28 -0.18
C THR A 40 21.15 54.28 1.30
N GLY A 41 21.69 53.16 1.80
CA GLY A 41 22.31 53.05 3.12
C GLY A 41 23.77 52.62 3.01
N LYS A 42 24.67 53.49 3.51
CA LYS A 42 26.13 53.39 3.54
C LYS A 42 26.58 52.11 4.23
N VAL A 43 27.51 51.38 3.58
CA VAL A 43 28.25 50.25 4.16
C VAL A 43 29.30 50.81 5.11
N THR A 44 29.18 50.57 6.41
CA THR A 44 30.24 50.75 7.42
C THR A 44 30.93 49.43 7.66
N GLN A 45 32.23 49.39 7.44
CA GLN A 45 33.14 48.27 7.69
C GLN A 45 33.20 47.92 9.19
N ARG A 46 32.96 46.66 9.56
CA ARG A 46 33.25 46.12 10.90
C ARG A 46 34.71 45.63 10.98
N PRO A 47 35.43 45.91 12.08
CA PRO A 47 36.83 45.48 12.27
C PRO A 47 36.92 43.98 12.54
N LYS A 48 38.01 43.37 12.03
CA LYS A 48 38.36 41.96 12.24
C LYS A 48 38.84 41.75 13.68
N PRO A 49 38.42 40.70 14.40
CA PRO A 49 39.07 40.29 15.65
C PRO A 49 40.35 39.49 15.36
N LYS A 50 41.47 39.96 15.90
CA LYS A 50 42.70 39.20 16.04
C LYS A 50 42.61 38.37 17.31
N THR A 51 42.57 37.05 17.21
CA THR A 51 43.12 36.14 18.23
C THR A 51 43.26 34.75 17.61
N ALA A 52 44.50 34.34 17.43
CA ALA A 52 44.86 33.01 17.02
C ALA A 52 44.85 32.08 18.25
N LEU A 53 44.01 31.03 18.23
CA LEU A 53 44.11 29.90 19.13
C LEU A 53 44.93 28.77 18.49
N PRO A 54 45.67 27.98 19.26
CA PRO A 54 46.64 27.03 18.73
C PRO A 54 45.95 25.85 18.03
N ARG A 55 46.46 25.52 16.87
CA ARG A 55 46.08 24.37 16.03
C ARG A 55 46.41 23.07 16.75
N VAL A 56 45.40 22.40 17.30
CA VAL A 56 45.50 21.00 17.69
C VAL A 56 45.60 20.18 16.39
N LYS A 57 46.72 19.50 16.19
CA LYS A 57 46.89 18.51 15.12
C LYS A 57 46.05 17.27 15.46
N THR A 58 44.83 17.21 15.00
CA THR A 58 44.11 15.95 14.90
C THR A 58 44.67 15.19 13.70
N SER A 59 45.31 14.08 13.96
CA SER A 59 45.73 13.11 12.96
C SER A 59 44.46 12.59 12.26
N ALA A 60 44.20 13.09 11.07
CA ALA A 60 43.22 12.50 10.17
C ALA A 60 43.76 11.12 9.77
N GLN A 61 43.20 10.07 10.35
CA GLN A 61 43.32 8.73 9.79
C GLN A 61 42.57 8.74 8.47
N GLU A 62 43.33 8.58 7.38
CA GLU A 62 42.79 8.34 6.06
C GLU A 62 41.82 7.14 6.12
N PRO A 63 40.63 7.21 5.48
CA PRO A 63 39.74 6.06 5.40
C PRO A 63 40.46 4.97 4.58
N LYS A 64 40.78 3.85 5.22
CA LYS A 64 41.29 2.66 4.56
C LYS A 64 40.28 2.28 3.46
N GLU A 65 40.64 2.54 2.21
CA GLU A 65 39.97 1.95 1.05
C GLU A 65 39.96 0.42 1.22
N ARG A 66 38.83 -0.12 1.62
CA ARG A 66 38.60 -1.56 1.49
C ARG A 66 38.53 -1.84 -0.02
N LYS A 67 39.59 -2.46 -0.54
CA LYS A 67 39.61 -2.99 -1.90
C LYS A 67 38.34 -3.84 -2.07
N ALA A 68 37.44 -3.38 -2.94
CA ALA A 68 36.28 -4.15 -3.36
C ALA A 68 36.79 -5.48 -3.92
N ALA A 69 36.37 -6.59 -3.32
CA ALA A 69 36.72 -7.92 -3.81
C ALA A 69 36.31 -8.03 -5.28
N GLU A 70 37.17 -8.56 -6.13
CA GLU A 70 36.85 -8.77 -7.54
C GLU A 70 35.55 -9.59 -7.64
N PRO A 71 34.56 -9.13 -8.39
CA PRO A 71 33.30 -9.84 -8.51
C PRO A 71 33.55 -11.19 -9.18
N LYS A 72 33.32 -12.27 -8.43
CA LYS A 72 33.44 -13.66 -8.90
C LYS A 72 32.09 -14.22 -9.34
N VAL A 73 32.11 -15.17 -10.26
CA VAL A 73 30.92 -15.97 -10.56
C VAL A 73 30.53 -16.76 -9.29
N ILE A 74 29.25 -16.71 -8.94
CA ILE A 74 28.71 -17.42 -7.77
C ILE A 74 27.80 -18.54 -8.29
N PHE A 75 27.95 -19.73 -7.73
CA PHE A 75 27.02 -20.84 -7.92
C PHE A 75 26.24 -21.02 -6.61
N LYS A 76 24.91 -21.00 -6.70
CA LYS A 76 23.99 -21.18 -5.58
C LYS A 76 23.11 -22.38 -5.85
N LYS A 77 23.14 -23.33 -4.93
CA LYS A 77 22.21 -24.47 -4.93
C LYS A 77 20.89 -24.02 -4.31
N VAL A 78 19.79 -24.35 -4.97
CA VAL A 78 18.43 -24.10 -4.48
C VAL A 78 18.12 -25.13 -3.40
N ASP A 79 17.77 -24.65 -2.22
CA ASP A 79 17.34 -25.49 -1.11
C ASP A 79 15.81 -25.70 -1.13
N GLU A 80 15.30 -26.54 -0.23
CA GLU A 80 13.88 -26.84 -0.10
C GLU A 80 13.04 -25.57 0.22
N SER A 81 13.63 -24.60 0.92
CA SER A 81 12.95 -23.35 1.27
C SER A 81 12.69 -22.46 0.05
N ASN A 82 13.43 -22.67 -1.02
CA ASN A 82 13.34 -21.93 -2.28
C ASN A 82 12.66 -22.75 -3.41
N ASP A 83 12.17 -23.95 -3.12
CA ASP A 83 11.46 -24.79 -4.09
C ASP A 83 10.22 -24.05 -4.64
N GLY A 84 10.00 -24.13 -5.95
CA GLY A 84 8.93 -23.42 -6.66
C GLY A 84 9.09 -21.88 -6.73
N GLN A 85 10.20 -21.31 -6.21
CA GLN A 85 10.43 -19.87 -6.28
C GLN A 85 10.76 -19.42 -7.69
N ARG A 86 10.25 -18.24 -8.08
CA ARG A 86 10.66 -17.61 -9.35
C ARG A 86 12.11 -17.16 -9.27
N LEU A 87 12.83 -17.34 -10.39
CA LEU A 87 14.24 -16.98 -10.50
C LEU A 87 14.51 -15.51 -10.15
N ASP A 88 13.65 -14.57 -10.58
CA ASP A 88 13.82 -13.15 -10.25
C ASP A 88 13.76 -12.88 -8.73
N ASN A 89 12.84 -13.52 -8.02
CA ASN A 89 12.72 -13.38 -6.58
C ASN A 89 13.86 -14.07 -5.83
N PHE A 90 14.32 -15.22 -6.32
CA PHE A 90 15.49 -15.90 -5.77
C PHE A 90 16.73 -15.00 -5.89
N LEU A 91 16.98 -14.44 -7.08
CA LEU A 91 18.13 -13.55 -7.29
C LEU A 91 18.06 -12.29 -6.42
N LEU A 92 16.87 -11.69 -6.27
CA LEU A 92 16.65 -10.54 -5.37
C LEU A 92 16.99 -10.87 -3.91
N SER A 93 16.72 -12.09 -3.45
CA SER A 93 17.04 -12.52 -2.10
C SER A 93 18.54 -12.75 -1.90
N GLN A 94 19.24 -13.25 -2.93
CA GLN A 94 20.68 -13.54 -2.89
C GLN A 94 21.55 -12.29 -3.12
N LEU A 95 21.05 -11.32 -3.88
CA LEU A 95 21.78 -10.13 -4.34
C LEU A 95 21.18 -8.87 -3.68
N LYS A 96 21.31 -8.78 -2.36
CA LYS A 96 20.83 -7.62 -1.59
C LYS A 96 21.45 -6.33 -2.13
N GLY A 97 20.63 -5.30 -2.34
CA GLY A 97 21.08 -3.99 -2.83
C GLY A 97 21.19 -3.87 -4.35
N VAL A 98 21.18 -4.98 -5.10
CA VAL A 98 21.23 -4.94 -6.57
C VAL A 98 19.89 -4.47 -7.14
N PRO A 99 19.86 -3.43 -8.00
CA PRO A 99 18.62 -2.96 -8.62
C PRO A 99 17.93 -4.05 -9.43
N LYS A 100 16.60 -4.14 -9.30
CA LYS A 100 15.77 -5.12 -10.03
C LYS A 100 15.97 -5.06 -11.55
N SER A 101 16.16 -3.86 -12.11
CA SER A 101 16.45 -3.65 -13.52
C SER A 101 17.73 -4.35 -13.97
N LEU A 102 18.77 -4.34 -13.11
CA LEU A 102 20.03 -5.03 -13.39
C LEU A 102 19.86 -6.55 -13.34
N ILE A 103 19.13 -7.07 -12.36
CA ILE A 103 18.80 -8.51 -12.28
C ILE A 103 18.07 -8.96 -13.55
N TYR A 104 17.05 -8.21 -13.99
CA TYR A 104 16.30 -8.51 -15.21
C TYR A 104 17.19 -8.46 -16.47
N ARG A 105 18.15 -7.54 -16.53
CA ARG A 105 19.11 -7.44 -17.61
C ARG A 105 19.99 -8.69 -17.71
N VAL A 106 20.64 -9.10 -16.61
CA VAL A 106 21.56 -10.25 -16.60
C VAL A 106 20.86 -11.59 -16.81
N VAL A 107 19.57 -11.70 -16.46
CA VAL A 107 18.76 -12.87 -16.82
C VAL A 107 18.44 -12.87 -18.32
N ARG A 108 18.00 -11.74 -18.88
CA ARG A 108 17.68 -11.61 -20.32
C ARG A 108 18.90 -11.80 -21.21
N SER A 109 20.06 -11.29 -20.83
CA SER A 109 21.31 -11.51 -21.56
C SER A 109 21.78 -12.97 -21.51
N GLY A 110 21.19 -13.78 -20.60
CA GLY A 110 21.56 -15.19 -20.43
C GLY A 110 22.85 -15.37 -19.63
N GLU A 111 23.29 -14.36 -18.91
CA GLU A 111 24.44 -14.45 -18.00
C GLU A 111 24.09 -15.25 -16.73
N VAL A 112 22.84 -15.21 -16.27
CA VAL A 112 22.30 -16.13 -15.26
C VAL A 112 21.91 -17.43 -15.96
N ARG A 113 22.27 -18.55 -15.34
CA ARG A 113 21.97 -19.91 -15.82
C ARG A 113 21.39 -20.74 -14.71
N VAL A 114 20.45 -21.62 -15.02
CA VAL A 114 19.92 -22.65 -14.13
C VAL A 114 20.28 -23.99 -14.74
N ASN A 115 20.99 -24.83 -13.96
CA ASN A 115 21.51 -26.12 -14.42
C ASN A 115 22.26 -26.02 -15.77
N LYS A 116 23.10 -24.98 -15.90
CA LYS A 116 23.83 -24.62 -17.12
C LYS A 116 22.96 -24.14 -18.30
N GLY A 117 21.63 -24.28 -18.21
CA GLY A 117 20.66 -23.84 -19.22
C GLY A 117 20.32 -22.36 -19.14
N ARG A 118 19.78 -21.78 -20.23
CA ARG A 118 19.23 -20.45 -20.25
C ARG A 118 17.89 -20.45 -19.48
N ALA A 119 17.65 -19.40 -18.70
CA ALA A 119 16.45 -19.28 -17.90
C ALA A 119 15.77 -17.92 -18.13
N HIS A 120 14.48 -17.84 -17.84
CA HIS A 120 13.67 -16.62 -17.86
C HIS A 120 13.47 -16.09 -16.43
N VAL A 121 13.08 -14.82 -16.30
CA VAL A 121 12.85 -14.17 -15.00
C VAL A 121 11.77 -14.88 -14.15
N ASP A 122 10.81 -15.50 -14.81
CA ASP A 122 9.69 -16.23 -14.21
C ASP A 122 9.91 -17.76 -14.10
N THR A 123 11.09 -18.26 -14.53
CA THR A 123 11.45 -19.66 -14.34
C THR A 123 11.25 -20.06 -12.89
N ARG A 124 10.53 -21.18 -12.67
CA ARG A 124 10.35 -21.78 -11.35
C ARG A 124 11.52 -22.69 -11.04
N LEU A 125 12.20 -22.39 -9.93
CA LEU A 125 13.33 -23.19 -9.46
C LEU A 125 12.82 -24.42 -8.71
N GLN A 126 13.58 -25.50 -8.79
CA GLN A 126 13.34 -26.74 -8.02
C GLN A 126 14.44 -26.93 -6.99
N SER A 127 14.12 -27.59 -5.88
CA SER A 127 15.12 -27.96 -4.90
C SER A 127 16.21 -28.81 -5.56
N GLY A 128 17.47 -28.47 -5.32
CA GLY A 128 18.62 -29.09 -5.96
C GLY A 128 19.12 -28.38 -7.21
N ASP A 129 18.37 -27.48 -7.83
CA ASP A 129 18.84 -26.68 -8.97
C ASP A 129 20.09 -25.88 -8.61
N GLU A 130 21.00 -25.77 -9.57
CA GLU A 130 22.18 -24.92 -9.47
C GLU A 130 22.01 -23.64 -10.28
N VAL A 131 22.02 -22.49 -9.58
CA VAL A 131 21.90 -21.17 -10.21
C VAL A 131 23.28 -20.53 -10.29
N ARG A 132 23.77 -20.33 -11.54
CA ARG A 132 24.97 -19.55 -11.82
C ARG A 132 24.62 -18.07 -11.88
N ILE A 133 25.24 -17.27 -11.03
CA ILE A 133 25.10 -15.82 -10.97
C ILE A 133 26.39 -15.18 -11.50
N PRO A 134 26.32 -14.31 -12.53
CA PRO A 134 27.49 -13.66 -13.09
C PRO A 134 28.11 -12.69 -12.10
N PRO A 135 29.36 -12.26 -12.30
CA PRO A 135 29.98 -11.22 -11.51
C PRO A 135 29.25 -9.89 -11.76
N ILE A 136 28.50 -9.44 -10.77
CA ILE A 136 27.73 -8.18 -10.86
C ILE A 136 28.57 -7.06 -10.25
N ARG A 137 29.04 -6.14 -11.09
CA ARG A 137 29.63 -4.87 -10.62
C ARG A 137 28.50 -3.88 -10.42
N TYR A 138 28.21 -3.58 -9.20
CA TYR A 138 27.37 -2.44 -8.80
C TYR A 138 28.09 -1.72 -7.67
N THR A 139 28.09 -0.41 -7.71
CA THR A 139 28.48 0.36 -6.55
C THR A 139 27.37 0.11 -5.54
N GLU A 140 27.67 -0.58 -4.45
CA GLU A 140 26.81 -0.51 -3.29
C GLU A 140 26.70 0.99 -3.00
N LYS A 141 25.59 1.62 -3.43
CA LYS A 141 25.07 2.69 -2.62
C LYS A 141 24.85 2.00 -1.30
N GLU A 142 25.70 2.29 -0.36
CA GLU A 142 25.54 1.85 1.00
C GLU A 142 24.06 1.92 1.29
N SER A 143 23.41 0.78 1.28
CA SER A 143 22.09 0.66 1.83
C SER A 143 22.31 0.72 3.35
N GLU A 144 22.78 1.89 3.79
CA GLU A 144 22.91 2.25 5.19
C GLU A 144 21.58 2.21 5.94
N HIS A 145 20.57 1.69 5.27
CA HIS A 145 19.24 1.62 5.82
C HIS A 145 18.73 0.19 5.77
N SER A 146 19.33 -0.70 6.57
CA SER A 146 18.53 -1.79 7.13
C SER A 146 17.36 -1.14 7.88
N ALA A 147 16.15 -1.68 7.70
CA ALA A 147 15.00 -1.16 8.42
C ALA A 147 15.33 -1.08 9.92
N PRO A 148 15.08 0.03 10.59
CA PRO A 148 15.24 0.08 12.02
C PRO A 148 14.29 -0.93 12.67
N PRO A 149 14.75 -1.71 13.66
CA PRO A 149 13.88 -2.62 14.39
C PRO A 149 12.74 -1.84 15.04
N LEU A 150 11.61 -2.48 15.24
CA LEU A 150 10.51 -1.95 16.02
C LEU A 150 10.96 -1.83 17.48
N LYS A 151 10.68 -0.70 18.13
CA LYS A 151 10.73 -0.62 19.58
C LYS A 151 9.67 -1.57 20.15
N LEU A 152 9.86 -2.03 21.38
CA LEU A 152 8.89 -2.92 22.03
C LEU A 152 7.47 -2.32 22.05
N SER A 153 7.37 -1.01 22.28
CA SER A 153 6.10 -0.26 22.26
C SER A 153 5.47 -0.10 20.87
N GLU A 154 6.21 -0.38 19.79
CA GLU A 154 5.75 -0.29 18.41
C GLU A 154 5.46 -1.67 17.81
N MET A 155 5.81 -2.75 18.53
CA MET A 155 5.52 -4.11 18.10
C MET A 155 4.01 -4.32 18.07
N PRO A 156 3.46 -4.78 16.92
CA PRO A 156 2.04 -5.12 16.89
C PRO A 156 1.77 -6.30 17.83
N PRO A 157 0.62 -6.34 18.50
CA PRO A 157 0.20 -7.52 19.24
C PRO A 157 0.23 -8.76 18.35
N ILE A 158 0.81 -9.84 18.87
CA ILE A 158 0.78 -11.15 18.21
C ILE A 158 -0.51 -11.84 18.62
N LEU A 159 -1.39 -12.10 17.66
CA LEU A 159 -2.67 -12.78 17.87
C LEU A 159 -2.53 -14.31 17.83
N PHE A 160 -1.60 -14.78 17.02
CA PHE A 160 -1.25 -16.20 16.89
C PHE A 160 0.19 -16.34 16.38
N GLU A 161 0.93 -17.29 16.89
CA GLU A 161 2.26 -17.63 16.36
C GLU A 161 2.59 -19.09 16.60
N ASP A 162 3.08 -19.75 15.56
CA ASP A 162 3.68 -21.09 15.62
C ASP A 162 4.98 -21.16 14.82
N GLN A 163 5.42 -22.35 14.41
CA GLN A 163 6.63 -22.52 13.62
C GLN A 163 6.47 -22.06 12.16
N ASN A 164 5.25 -22.00 11.62
CA ASN A 164 4.94 -21.81 10.21
C ASN A 164 4.35 -20.45 9.87
N ILE A 165 3.55 -19.90 10.77
CA ILE A 165 2.83 -18.65 10.58
C ILE A 165 2.92 -17.74 11.80
N MET A 166 2.69 -16.48 11.58
CA MET A 166 2.48 -15.47 12.62
C MET A 166 1.32 -14.58 12.18
N VAL A 167 0.39 -14.29 13.08
CA VAL A 167 -0.73 -13.38 12.85
C VAL A 167 -0.62 -12.23 13.83
N VAL A 168 -0.68 -11.01 13.32
CA VAL A 168 -0.51 -9.80 14.13
C VAL A 168 -1.70 -8.86 13.97
N ASP A 169 -1.96 -8.06 15.00
CA ASP A 169 -2.87 -6.93 14.94
C ASP A 169 -2.10 -5.69 14.44
N LYS A 170 -2.17 -5.43 13.15
CA LYS A 170 -1.47 -4.30 12.54
C LYS A 170 -2.10 -2.97 12.96
N PRO A 171 -1.36 -2.03 13.56
CA PRO A 171 -1.89 -0.71 13.87
C PRO A 171 -2.18 0.10 12.58
N ALA A 172 -3.16 1.00 12.66
CA ALA A 172 -3.37 2.02 11.63
C ALA A 172 -2.16 2.95 11.51
N GLY A 173 -1.97 3.55 10.33
CA GLY A 173 -0.84 4.45 10.06
C GLY A 173 0.45 3.74 9.63
N MET A 174 0.60 2.44 9.92
CA MET A 174 1.75 1.64 9.51
C MET A 174 1.46 0.92 8.17
N ALA A 175 2.32 1.11 7.18
CA ALA A 175 2.23 0.37 5.92
C ALA A 175 2.62 -1.10 6.11
N SER A 176 2.01 -2.03 5.38
CA SER A 176 2.38 -3.46 5.45
C SER A 176 3.80 -3.71 4.93
N HIS A 177 4.23 -3.00 3.88
CA HIS A 177 5.58 -3.07 3.31
C HIS A 177 6.05 -1.69 2.85
N GLY A 178 7.34 -1.52 2.71
CA GLY A 178 7.97 -0.32 2.13
C GLY A 178 7.66 -0.14 0.64
N GLY A 179 8.04 1.00 0.07
CA GLY A 179 7.82 1.40 -1.32
C GLY A 179 6.89 2.60 -1.46
N SER A 180 6.83 3.19 -2.65
CA SER A 180 5.99 4.37 -2.94
C SER A 180 6.15 5.52 -1.93
N GLY A 181 7.41 5.91 -1.64
CA GLY A 181 7.72 6.99 -0.69
C GLY A 181 7.76 6.58 0.78
N ILE A 182 7.59 5.29 1.09
CA ILE A 182 7.75 4.73 2.43
C ILE A 182 9.01 3.86 2.44
N SER A 183 10.01 4.26 3.23
CA SER A 183 11.29 3.53 3.28
C SER A 183 11.11 2.11 3.84
N TYR A 184 10.31 1.96 4.90
CA TYR A 184 10.10 0.69 5.59
C TYR A 184 8.64 0.55 6.03
N GLY A 185 8.05 -0.62 5.80
CA GLY A 185 6.77 -1.01 6.37
C GLY A 185 6.94 -1.98 7.54
N LEU A 186 5.83 -2.58 7.95
CA LEU A 186 5.80 -3.54 9.04
C LEU A 186 6.75 -4.72 8.81
N ILE A 187 6.69 -5.32 7.61
CA ILE A 187 7.45 -6.56 7.35
C ILE A 187 8.97 -6.35 7.42
N GLU A 188 9.49 -5.24 6.89
CA GLU A 188 10.92 -4.94 6.94
C GLU A 188 11.38 -4.69 8.39
N ARG A 189 10.57 -3.98 9.15
CA ARG A 189 10.84 -3.68 10.56
C ARG A 189 10.69 -4.93 11.44
N MET A 190 9.69 -5.77 11.18
CA MET A 190 9.52 -7.06 11.87
C MET A 190 10.71 -7.99 11.65
N ARG A 191 11.22 -8.09 10.41
CA ARG A 191 12.44 -8.85 10.10
C ARG A 191 13.66 -8.34 10.88
N ALA A 192 13.79 -7.02 10.98
CA ALA A 192 14.88 -6.41 11.76
C ALA A 192 14.75 -6.66 13.28
N SER A 193 13.52 -6.82 13.77
CA SER A 193 13.22 -7.09 15.19
C SER A 193 13.28 -8.59 15.55
N ARG A 194 13.20 -9.49 14.56
CA ARG A 194 13.16 -10.94 14.71
C ARG A 194 14.26 -11.59 13.85
N PRO A 195 15.56 -11.26 14.11
CA PRO A 195 16.69 -11.73 13.29
C PRO A 195 16.89 -13.27 13.36
N GLU A 196 16.32 -13.90 14.37
CA GLU A 196 16.31 -15.36 14.52
C GLU A 196 15.40 -16.08 13.52
N LEU A 197 14.46 -15.36 12.87
CA LEU A 197 13.59 -15.92 11.86
C LEU A 197 14.29 -15.85 10.49
N PRO A 198 14.70 -16.98 9.90
CA PRO A 198 15.39 -16.97 8.61
C PRO A 198 14.47 -16.57 7.45
N PHE A 199 13.16 -16.72 7.67
CA PHE A 199 12.12 -16.40 6.70
C PHE A 199 10.93 -15.75 7.41
N LEU A 200 10.49 -14.59 6.92
CA LEU A 200 9.27 -13.94 7.36
C LEU A 200 8.71 -13.11 6.18
N GLU A 201 7.53 -13.46 5.68
CA GLU A 201 6.92 -12.83 4.50
C GLU A 201 5.45 -12.51 4.71
N LEU A 202 4.96 -11.45 4.05
CA LEU A 202 3.54 -11.11 4.03
C LEU A 202 2.75 -12.13 3.20
N VAL A 203 1.70 -12.69 3.78
CA VAL A 203 0.72 -13.53 3.07
C VAL A 203 -0.24 -12.64 2.26
N HIS A 204 -0.69 -11.55 2.85
CA HIS A 204 -1.51 -10.54 2.21
C HIS A 204 -1.10 -9.15 2.74
N ARG A 205 -1.83 -8.13 2.34
CA ARG A 205 -1.53 -6.76 2.77
C ARG A 205 -2.79 -6.03 3.22
N LEU A 206 -2.61 -5.14 4.18
CA LEU A 206 -3.57 -4.11 4.56
C LEU A 206 -3.06 -2.74 4.08
N ASP A 207 -3.96 -1.82 3.80
CA ASP A 207 -3.62 -0.43 3.51
C ASP A 207 -2.99 0.24 4.74
N ARG A 208 -2.25 1.33 4.53
CA ARG A 208 -1.58 2.06 5.62
C ARG A 208 -2.58 2.48 6.72
N GLY A 209 -3.74 3.02 6.32
CA GLY A 209 -4.77 3.48 7.26
C GLY A 209 -5.63 2.36 7.88
N THR A 210 -5.58 1.14 7.35
CA THR A 210 -6.34 -0.02 7.85
C THR A 210 -5.61 -0.66 9.03
N SER A 211 -6.33 -0.95 10.11
CA SER A 211 -5.85 -1.73 11.26
C SER A 211 -6.37 -3.17 11.23
N GLY A 212 -5.84 -4.05 12.10
CA GLY A 212 -6.36 -5.39 12.34
C GLY A 212 -5.53 -6.53 11.79
N VAL A 213 -6.16 -7.67 11.65
CA VAL A 213 -5.52 -8.97 11.38
C VAL A 213 -4.67 -8.96 10.10
N LEU A 214 -3.40 -9.28 10.25
CA LEU A 214 -2.44 -9.43 9.17
C LEU A 214 -1.64 -10.73 9.34
N VAL A 215 -1.70 -11.61 8.34
CA VAL A 215 -1.03 -12.91 8.35
C VAL A 215 0.35 -12.81 7.71
N LEU A 216 1.35 -13.36 8.40
CA LEU A 216 2.74 -13.49 7.98
C LEU A 216 3.08 -14.99 7.90
N ALA A 217 3.86 -15.39 6.92
CA ALA A 217 4.40 -16.74 6.83
C ALA A 217 5.84 -16.77 7.36
N LYS A 218 6.15 -17.73 8.21
CA LYS A 218 7.49 -18.00 8.77
C LYS A 218 8.23 -19.08 7.97
N THR A 219 7.55 -19.76 7.05
CA THR A 219 8.15 -20.73 6.14
C THR A 219 7.63 -20.51 4.71
N ARG A 220 8.46 -20.90 3.73
CA ARG A 220 8.08 -20.83 2.32
C ARG A 220 6.89 -21.72 1.98
N LYS A 221 6.86 -22.94 2.55
CA LYS A 221 5.77 -23.90 2.37
C LYS A 221 4.43 -23.32 2.82
N ALA A 222 4.40 -22.69 4.00
CA ALA A 222 3.22 -22.01 4.50
C ALA A 222 2.79 -20.85 3.59
N LEU A 223 3.75 -20.02 3.11
CA LEU A 223 3.45 -18.92 2.21
C LEU A 223 2.78 -19.39 0.91
N VAL A 224 3.32 -20.44 0.29
CA VAL A 224 2.78 -20.98 -0.97
C VAL A 224 1.36 -21.48 -0.76
N ARG A 225 1.13 -22.29 0.29
CA ARG A 225 -0.21 -22.84 0.57
C ARG A 225 -1.24 -21.75 0.93
N LEU A 226 -0.85 -20.75 1.73
CA LEU A 226 -1.73 -19.62 2.06
C LEU A 226 -2.07 -18.75 0.83
N HIS A 227 -1.12 -18.59 -0.10
CA HIS A 227 -1.41 -17.93 -1.37
C HIS A 227 -2.35 -18.76 -2.28
N GLU A 228 -2.32 -20.09 -2.21
CA GLU A 228 -3.28 -20.97 -2.87
C GLU A 228 -4.66 -20.76 -2.29
N MET A 229 -4.81 -20.86 -0.98
CA MET A 229 -6.07 -20.60 -0.28
C MET A 229 -6.68 -19.23 -0.61
N ILE A 230 -5.85 -18.19 -0.73
CA ILE A 230 -6.33 -16.86 -1.17
C ILE A 230 -6.88 -16.90 -2.60
N ARG A 231 -6.20 -17.62 -3.53
CA ARG A 231 -6.64 -17.72 -4.93
C ARG A 231 -7.92 -18.55 -5.07
N GLU A 232 -8.07 -19.58 -4.25
CA GLU A 232 -9.20 -20.50 -4.22
C GLU A 232 -10.39 -19.95 -3.44
N GLY A 233 -10.18 -18.82 -2.70
CA GLY A 233 -11.24 -18.19 -1.90
C GLY A 233 -11.48 -18.86 -0.55
N GLU A 234 -10.57 -19.73 -0.10
CA GLU A 234 -10.63 -20.46 1.18
C GLU A 234 -10.23 -19.61 2.39
N MET A 235 -9.77 -18.39 2.16
CA MET A 235 -9.41 -17.45 3.23
C MET A 235 -10.47 -16.35 3.35
N HIS A 236 -11.30 -16.45 4.38
CA HIS A 236 -12.38 -15.51 4.64
C HIS A 236 -11.90 -14.34 5.51
N LYS A 237 -12.23 -13.12 5.10
CA LYS A 237 -11.82 -11.89 5.76
C LYS A 237 -13.01 -11.01 6.01
N THR A 238 -13.23 -10.67 7.27
CA THR A 238 -14.32 -9.80 7.69
C THR A 238 -13.77 -8.53 8.27
N TYR A 239 -14.26 -7.40 7.77
CA TYR A 239 -13.86 -6.05 8.18
C TYR A 239 -15.00 -5.35 8.90
N GLN A 240 -14.66 -4.42 9.77
CA GLN A 240 -15.58 -3.45 10.35
C GLN A 240 -15.24 -2.06 9.79
N ALA A 241 -16.27 -1.36 9.35
CA ALA A 241 -16.13 -0.03 8.76
C ALA A 241 -17.24 0.89 9.23
N LEU A 242 -16.89 2.15 9.55
CA LEU A 242 -17.85 3.21 9.76
C LEU A 242 -17.96 4.02 8.46
N VAL A 243 -19.16 4.12 7.93
CA VAL A 243 -19.47 4.84 6.70
C VAL A 243 -20.31 6.08 6.96
N LYS A 244 -20.14 7.13 6.14
CA LYS A 244 -21.01 8.30 6.16
C LYS A 244 -22.40 7.95 5.66
N GLY A 245 -23.42 8.44 6.32
CA GLY A 245 -24.82 8.31 5.90
C GLY A 245 -25.60 7.21 6.62
N ASP A 246 -26.90 7.23 6.42
CA ASP A 246 -27.84 6.27 6.97
C ASP A 246 -28.00 5.10 5.99
N TRP A 247 -27.27 4.02 6.23
CA TRP A 247 -27.24 2.82 5.39
C TRP A 247 -28.58 2.08 5.45
N GLN A 248 -29.20 1.81 4.30
CA GLN A 248 -30.58 1.31 4.25
C GLN A 248 -30.70 -0.21 4.22
N ASN A 249 -29.80 -0.89 3.51
CA ASN A 249 -29.93 -2.32 3.25
C ASN A 249 -29.25 -3.16 4.34
N ASP A 250 -29.94 -4.18 4.88
CA ASP A 250 -29.31 -5.11 5.85
C ASP A 250 -28.13 -5.84 5.22
N ARG A 251 -28.21 -6.15 3.91
CA ARG A 251 -27.14 -6.78 3.14
C ARG A 251 -27.06 -6.19 1.74
N GLN A 252 -25.86 -5.73 1.37
CA GLN A 252 -25.59 -5.11 0.06
C GLN A 252 -24.36 -5.75 -0.60
N HIS A 253 -24.54 -6.25 -1.83
CA HIS A 253 -23.44 -6.72 -2.65
C HIS A 253 -22.86 -5.57 -3.47
N ALA A 254 -21.54 -5.39 -3.43
CA ALA A 254 -20.79 -4.50 -4.30
C ALA A 254 -19.93 -5.34 -5.25
N LYS A 255 -20.28 -5.30 -6.54
CA LYS A 255 -19.60 -6.05 -7.62
C LYS A 255 -19.11 -5.07 -8.68
N PHE A 256 -18.19 -4.18 -8.33
CA PHE A 256 -17.66 -3.17 -9.22
C PHE A 256 -16.25 -3.54 -9.68
N PRO A 257 -15.97 -3.65 -11.00
CA PRO A 257 -14.63 -3.90 -11.50
C PRO A 257 -13.69 -2.74 -11.15
N LEU A 258 -12.49 -3.04 -10.65
CA LEU A 258 -11.56 -2.06 -10.12
C LEU A 258 -10.31 -1.92 -10.97
N PHE A 259 -10.02 -0.70 -11.41
CA PHE A 259 -8.86 -0.33 -12.21
C PHE A 259 -7.88 0.54 -11.41
N LYS A 260 -6.60 0.16 -11.42
CA LYS A 260 -5.52 0.92 -10.80
C LYS A 260 -4.93 1.92 -11.78
N TYR A 261 -4.80 3.16 -11.36
CA TYR A 261 -4.15 4.21 -12.16
C TYR A 261 -3.21 5.05 -11.30
N VAL A 262 -2.38 5.84 -11.97
CA VAL A 262 -1.50 6.81 -11.33
C VAL A 262 -1.96 8.19 -11.75
N THR A 263 -2.16 9.06 -10.78
CA THR A 263 -2.53 10.46 -11.04
C THR A 263 -1.36 11.24 -11.64
N THR A 264 -1.60 12.43 -12.16
CA THR A 264 -0.55 13.33 -12.65
C THR A 264 0.46 13.71 -11.56
N SER A 265 0.04 13.71 -10.30
CA SER A 265 0.92 13.92 -9.13
C SER A 265 1.72 12.69 -8.72
N GLY A 266 1.58 11.56 -9.43
CA GLY A 266 2.28 10.29 -9.11
C GLY A 266 1.59 9.45 -8.02
N GLU A 267 0.42 9.87 -7.54
CA GLU A 267 -0.32 9.11 -6.55
C GLU A 267 -1.02 7.90 -7.18
N ARG A 268 -0.92 6.74 -6.52
CA ARG A 268 -1.65 5.53 -6.92
C ARG A 268 -3.07 5.56 -6.38
N ARG A 269 -4.04 5.48 -7.28
CA ARG A 269 -5.48 5.41 -6.99
C ARG A 269 -6.15 4.24 -7.69
N VAL A 270 -7.38 3.99 -7.29
CA VAL A 270 -8.26 2.97 -7.87
C VAL A 270 -9.61 3.62 -8.19
N ARG A 271 -10.22 3.22 -9.30
CA ARG A 271 -11.57 3.64 -9.69
C ARG A 271 -12.36 2.42 -10.17
N VAL A 272 -13.66 2.56 -10.20
CA VAL A 272 -14.53 1.63 -10.93
C VAL A 272 -14.33 1.85 -12.43
N ASP A 273 -14.11 0.78 -13.16
CA ASP A 273 -13.92 0.80 -14.61
C ASP A 273 -14.49 -0.50 -15.19
N PRO A 274 -15.69 -0.46 -15.78
CA PRO A 274 -16.34 -1.65 -16.30
C PRO A 274 -15.58 -2.36 -17.42
N GLU A 275 -14.77 -1.63 -18.19
CA GLU A 275 -14.06 -2.17 -19.37
C GLU A 275 -12.69 -2.75 -19.00
N ASN A 276 -11.93 -2.03 -18.17
CA ASN A 276 -10.52 -2.36 -17.88
C ASN A 276 -10.28 -2.82 -16.44
N GLY A 277 -11.33 -2.78 -15.60
CA GLY A 277 -11.25 -3.13 -14.20
C GLY A 277 -11.17 -4.64 -13.97
N LEU A 278 -10.46 -5.05 -12.94
CA LEU A 278 -10.45 -6.44 -12.49
C LEU A 278 -11.72 -6.71 -11.66
N PRO A 279 -12.39 -7.85 -11.86
CA PRO A 279 -13.53 -8.23 -11.06
C PRO A 279 -13.24 -8.15 -9.57
N SER A 280 -14.17 -7.59 -8.83
CA SER A 280 -14.11 -7.51 -7.37
C SER A 280 -15.50 -7.64 -6.74
N HIS A 281 -15.54 -8.19 -5.52
CA HIS A 281 -16.79 -8.46 -4.83
C HIS A 281 -16.61 -8.29 -3.33
N SER A 282 -17.43 -7.41 -2.74
CA SER A 282 -17.57 -7.22 -1.30
C SER A 282 -19.06 -7.35 -0.92
N ILE A 283 -19.31 -7.86 0.28
CA ILE A 283 -20.66 -7.93 0.84
C ILE A 283 -20.67 -7.08 2.10
N PHE A 284 -21.48 -6.03 2.11
CA PHE A 284 -21.69 -5.18 3.26
C PHE A 284 -22.92 -5.66 4.03
N ARG A 285 -22.82 -5.75 5.35
CA ARG A 285 -23.93 -6.04 6.28
C ARG A 285 -24.06 -4.91 7.28
N LEU A 286 -25.23 -4.35 7.41
CA LEU A 286 -25.51 -3.34 8.43
C LEU A 286 -25.37 -3.96 9.83
N LYS A 287 -24.63 -3.30 10.70
CA LYS A 287 -24.55 -3.63 12.13
C LYS A 287 -25.37 -2.66 12.94
N GLU A 288 -25.18 -1.35 12.72
CA GLU A 288 -25.87 -0.32 13.52
C GLU A 288 -25.95 1.00 12.73
N ARG A 289 -27.05 1.76 12.94
CA ARG A 289 -27.26 3.10 12.39
C ARG A 289 -27.20 4.13 13.50
N PHE A 290 -26.47 5.21 13.25
CA PHE A 290 -26.30 6.32 14.19
C PHE A 290 -26.78 7.67 13.61
N GLY A 291 -27.57 7.64 12.54
CA GLY A 291 -28.06 8.81 11.81
C GLY A 291 -27.03 9.30 10.77
N PRO A 292 -26.06 10.17 11.12
CA PRO A 292 -25.09 10.68 10.15
C PRO A 292 -24.06 9.66 9.67
N VAL A 293 -23.94 8.54 10.38
CA VAL A 293 -23.01 7.44 10.07
C VAL A 293 -23.65 6.09 10.36
N SER A 294 -23.13 5.03 9.72
CA SER A 294 -23.53 3.65 9.97
C SER A 294 -22.33 2.73 10.13
N LEU A 295 -22.40 1.83 11.09
CA LEU A 295 -21.43 0.75 11.26
C LEU A 295 -21.81 -0.42 10.38
N VAL A 296 -20.90 -0.86 9.52
CA VAL A 296 -21.11 -2.01 8.64
C VAL A 296 -19.98 -3.03 8.82
N GLU A 297 -20.36 -4.28 8.69
CA GLU A 297 -19.45 -5.41 8.55
C GLU A 297 -19.27 -5.72 7.06
N VAL A 298 -18.06 -6.04 6.62
CA VAL A 298 -17.77 -6.25 5.21
C VAL A 298 -17.00 -7.55 5.01
N ASP A 299 -17.64 -8.50 4.28
CA ASP A 299 -16.93 -9.68 3.81
C ASP A 299 -16.22 -9.37 2.50
N LEU A 300 -14.93 -9.69 2.48
CA LEU A 300 -14.06 -9.45 1.35
C LEU A 300 -13.83 -10.73 0.55
N LEU A 301 -14.63 -10.96 -0.50
CA LEU A 301 -14.54 -12.15 -1.36
C LEU A 301 -13.36 -12.08 -2.36
N THR A 302 -12.91 -10.88 -2.69
CA THR A 302 -11.70 -10.61 -3.48
C THR A 302 -10.84 -9.57 -2.78
N GLY A 303 -9.52 -9.58 -3.03
CA GLY A 303 -8.57 -8.70 -2.34
C GLY A 303 -7.93 -7.66 -3.25
N ARG A 304 -8.73 -6.79 -3.93
CA ARG A 304 -8.18 -5.73 -4.77
C ARG A 304 -7.73 -4.53 -3.91
N THR A 305 -6.74 -3.79 -4.41
CA THR A 305 -6.24 -2.58 -3.74
C THR A 305 -7.39 -1.61 -3.48
N HIS A 306 -7.49 -1.08 -2.26
CA HIS A 306 -8.52 -0.13 -1.80
C HIS A 306 -9.97 -0.58 -2.03
N GLN A 307 -10.22 -1.88 -2.20
CA GLN A 307 -11.52 -2.40 -2.66
C GLN A 307 -12.70 -1.91 -1.81
N ILE A 308 -12.68 -2.15 -0.50
CA ILE A 308 -13.78 -1.74 0.40
C ILE A 308 -14.01 -0.23 0.32
N ARG A 309 -12.94 0.55 0.28
CA ARG A 309 -12.97 2.01 0.24
C ARG A 309 -13.66 2.54 -1.02
N VAL A 310 -13.28 2.00 -2.19
CA VAL A 310 -13.88 2.38 -3.48
C VAL A 310 -15.31 1.87 -3.58
N HIS A 311 -15.57 0.63 -3.14
CA HIS A 311 -16.92 0.06 -3.15
C HIS A 311 -17.90 0.86 -2.28
N ALA A 312 -17.49 1.25 -1.07
CA ALA A 312 -18.29 2.06 -0.17
C ALA A 312 -18.60 3.45 -0.77
N ALA A 313 -17.58 4.10 -1.34
CA ALA A 313 -17.74 5.40 -2.01
C ALA A 313 -18.68 5.31 -3.23
N GLU A 314 -18.55 4.26 -4.04
CA GLU A 314 -19.41 4.04 -5.22
C GLU A 314 -20.87 3.77 -4.84
N LEU A 315 -21.10 3.14 -3.70
CA LEU A 315 -22.46 2.95 -3.15
C LEU A 315 -23.04 4.24 -2.53
N GLY A 316 -22.27 5.35 -2.48
CA GLY A 316 -22.70 6.62 -1.90
C GLY A 316 -22.47 6.72 -0.38
N PHE A 317 -21.77 5.75 0.23
CA PHE A 317 -21.48 5.67 1.66
C PHE A 317 -19.96 5.63 1.90
N PRO A 318 -19.21 6.72 1.66
CA PRO A 318 -17.77 6.72 1.81
C PRO A 318 -17.37 6.46 3.26
N LEU A 319 -16.19 5.83 3.45
CA LEU A 319 -15.65 5.55 4.78
C LEU A 319 -15.33 6.83 5.54
N VAL A 320 -15.66 6.86 6.81
CA VAL A 320 -15.26 7.92 7.74
C VAL A 320 -13.74 7.96 7.86
N GLY A 321 -13.15 9.16 7.70
CA GLY A 321 -11.71 9.38 7.79
C GLY A 321 -10.89 8.88 6.59
N ASP A 322 -11.52 8.51 5.47
CA ASP A 322 -10.80 8.13 4.25
C ASP A 322 -10.27 9.36 3.51
N GLU A 323 -8.95 9.53 3.49
CA GLU A 323 -8.23 10.65 2.87
C GLU A 323 -8.22 10.61 1.32
N LYS A 324 -8.68 9.50 0.69
CA LYS A 324 -8.60 9.32 -0.77
C LYS A 324 -9.96 9.24 -1.46
N TYR A 325 -10.89 8.55 -0.84
CA TYR A 325 -12.21 8.24 -1.40
C TYR A 325 -13.35 8.72 -0.51
N GLY A 326 -13.03 9.32 0.63
CA GLY A 326 -14.00 9.84 1.59
C GLY A 326 -14.61 11.18 1.19
N ASP A 327 -15.57 11.61 1.99
CA ASP A 327 -16.08 12.98 1.96
C ASP A 327 -15.15 13.86 2.82
N PHE A 328 -14.35 14.71 2.17
CA PHE A 328 -13.30 15.48 2.84
C PHE A 328 -13.86 16.53 3.81
N ALA A 329 -14.98 17.19 3.46
CA ALA A 329 -15.62 18.17 4.32
C ALA A 329 -16.16 17.49 5.59
N PHE A 330 -16.88 16.39 5.44
CA PHE A 330 -17.37 15.59 6.55
C PHE A 330 -16.22 15.05 7.42
N ASN A 331 -15.15 14.55 6.80
CA ASN A 331 -13.99 14.04 7.54
C ASN A 331 -13.30 15.14 8.36
N ASP A 332 -13.25 16.38 7.86
CA ASP A 332 -12.72 17.52 8.61
C ASP A 332 -13.59 17.83 9.83
N GLU A 333 -14.91 17.85 9.68
CA GLU A 333 -15.85 18.02 10.81
C GLU A 333 -15.69 16.91 11.85
N VAL A 334 -15.57 15.64 11.41
CA VAL A 334 -15.34 14.48 12.28
C VAL A 334 -14.01 14.59 13.01
N ALA A 335 -12.96 15.05 12.35
CA ALA A 335 -11.66 15.27 12.97
C ALA A 335 -11.70 16.35 14.08
N HIS A 336 -12.68 17.27 14.03
CA HIS A 336 -12.94 18.27 15.05
C HIS A 336 -14.02 17.88 16.08
N GLY A 337 -14.55 16.65 16.01
CA GLY A 337 -15.44 16.10 17.03
C GLY A 337 -16.95 16.23 16.74
N SER A 338 -17.38 16.45 15.50
CA SER A 338 -18.81 16.53 15.14
C SER A 338 -19.60 15.29 15.52
N LEU A 339 -18.96 14.12 15.56
CA LEU A 339 -19.57 12.86 16.03
C LEU A 339 -19.51 12.67 17.56
N GLY A 340 -18.97 13.64 18.32
CA GLY A 340 -18.90 13.63 19.78
C GLY A 340 -17.51 13.49 20.34
N VAL A 341 -16.62 12.92 19.59
CA VAL A 341 -15.19 12.78 19.90
C VAL A 341 -14.40 13.02 18.62
N PRO A 342 -13.21 13.66 18.67
CA PRO A 342 -12.35 13.84 17.51
C PRO A 342 -11.86 12.48 16.97
N PHE A 343 -12.07 12.23 15.68
CA PHE A 343 -11.59 11.00 15.03
C PHE A 343 -10.85 11.34 13.75
N LYS A 344 -9.53 11.02 13.68
CA LYS A 344 -8.59 11.55 12.66
C LYS A 344 -8.03 10.50 11.71
N ARG A 345 -8.49 9.27 11.74
CA ARG A 345 -8.03 8.21 10.86
C ARG A 345 -9.20 7.55 10.10
N MET A 346 -8.88 6.76 9.10
CA MET A 346 -9.87 5.94 8.42
C MET A 346 -10.43 4.86 9.35
N PHE A 347 -11.76 4.78 9.51
CA PHE A 347 -12.41 3.71 10.24
C PHE A 347 -12.59 2.49 9.33
N LEU A 348 -11.53 1.73 9.19
CA LEU A 348 -11.51 0.43 8.54
C LEU A 348 -10.60 -0.51 9.32
N HIS A 349 -11.17 -1.60 9.78
CA HIS A 349 -10.50 -2.58 10.63
C HIS A 349 -10.73 -3.99 10.10
N SER A 350 -9.65 -4.74 9.87
CA SER A 350 -9.68 -6.17 9.54
C SER A 350 -9.93 -6.95 10.84
N GLY A 351 -11.20 -7.11 11.21
CA GLY A 351 -11.58 -7.63 12.52
C GLY A 351 -11.37 -9.13 12.66
N LYS A 352 -11.57 -9.88 11.57
CA LYS A 352 -11.58 -11.35 11.64
C LYS A 352 -11.04 -11.98 10.37
N ILE A 353 -10.32 -13.08 10.53
CA ILE A 353 -9.87 -13.95 9.45
C ILE A 353 -10.12 -15.41 9.79
N CYS A 354 -10.64 -16.19 8.82
CA CYS A 354 -10.83 -17.64 8.95
C CYS A 354 -10.14 -18.34 7.78
N PHE A 355 -9.35 -19.36 8.06
CA PHE A 355 -8.65 -20.19 7.07
C PHE A 355 -8.15 -21.48 7.70
N HIS A 356 -7.80 -22.48 6.89
CA HIS A 356 -7.15 -23.69 7.39
C HIS A 356 -5.65 -23.47 7.58
N HIS A 357 -5.10 -23.94 8.67
CA HIS A 357 -3.66 -23.87 8.91
C HIS A 357 -2.87 -24.55 7.78
N PRO A 358 -1.86 -23.88 7.18
CA PRO A 358 -1.25 -24.32 5.90
C PRO A 358 -0.51 -25.65 5.98
N ILE A 359 -0.19 -26.15 7.18
CA ILE A 359 0.57 -27.39 7.40
C ILE A 359 -0.28 -28.44 8.10
N THR A 360 -1.00 -28.10 9.18
CA THR A 360 -1.81 -29.06 9.95
C THR A 360 -3.21 -29.29 9.37
N GLY A 361 -3.73 -28.32 8.61
CA GLY A 361 -5.09 -28.37 8.06
C GLY A 361 -6.19 -28.03 9.08
N GLU A 362 -5.84 -27.70 10.31
CA GLU A 362 -6.79 -27.25 11.35
C GLU A 362 -7.44 -25.92 10.97
N GLU A 363 -8.72 -25.77 11.21
CA GLU A 363 -9.42 -24.50 11.01
C GLU A 363 -8.96 -23.48 12.06
N LEU A 364 -8.55 -22.32 11.59
CA LEU A 364 -8.16 -21.17 12.42
C LEU A 364 -9.13 -20.02 12.21
N GLU A 365 -9.71 -19.56 13.29
CA GLU A 365 -10.46 -18.32 13.37
C GLU A 365 -9.71 -17.37 14.30
N ILE A 366 -9.25 -16.23 13.76
CA ILE A 366 -8.44 -15.29 14.50
C ILE A 366 -9.08 -13.89 14.40
N GLU A 367 -9.27 -13.27 15.55
CA GLU A 367 -9.88 -11.95 15.68
C GLU A 367 -8.88 -10.94 16.23
N ALA A 368 -8.97 -9.71 15.74
CA ALA A 368 -8.32 -8.54 16.32
C ALA A 368 -9.38 -7.65 16.98
N PRO A 369 -9.17 -7.20 18.21
CA PRO A 369 -10.09 -6.27 18.86
C PRO A 369 -10.08 -4.92 18.13
N LEU A 370 -11.24 -4.25 18.11
CA LEU A 370 -11.29 -2.87 17.61
C LEU A 370 -10.31 -1.99 18.37
N PRO A 371 -9.54 -1.14 17.69
CA PRO A 371 -8.67 -0.17 18.33
C PRO A 371 -9.45 0.77 19.27
N LYS A 372 -8.78 1.21 20.33
CA LYS A 372 -9.39 2.02 21.39
C LYS A 372 -10.11 3.26 20.85
N ASP A 373 -9.53 3.96 19.90
CA ASP A 373 -10.11 5.13 19.25
C ASP A 373 -11.40 4.84 18.48
N CYS A 374 -11.49 3.65 17.88
CA CYS A 374 -12.71 3.17 17.21
C CYS A 374 -13.80 2.81 18.23
N LEU A 375 -13.43 2.13 19.31
CA LEU A 375 -14.36 1.77 20.39
C LEU A 375 -14.93 3.02 21.03
N GLU A 376 -14.10 3.99 21.40
CA GLU A 376 -14.51 5.26 22.00
C GLU A 376 -15.51 6.00 21.10
N LEU A 377 -15.26 6.05 19.80
CA LEU A 377 -16.20 6.67 18.85
C LEU A 377 -17.53 5.92 18.80
N ILE A 378 -17.54 4.59 18.78
CA ILE A 378 -18.78 3.79 18.75
C ILE A 378 -19.57 4.02 20.05
N GLU A 379 -18.93 3.95 21.22
CA GLU A 379 -19.57 4.17 22.52
C GLU A 379 -20.25 5.55 22.59
N VAL A 380 -19.58 6.59 22.09
CA VAL A 380 -20.18 7.94 22.04
C VAL A 380 -21.36 8.02 21.09
N LEU A 381 -21.29 7.33 19.93
CA LEU A 381 -22.41 7.26 18.99
C LEU A 381 -23.63 6.52 19.57
N GLU A 382 -23.40 5.43 20.31
CA GLU A 382 -24.44 4.66 21.02
C GLU A 382 -25.11 5.52 22.09
N GLN A 383 -24.34 6.25 22.91
CA GLN A 383 -24.86 7.16 23.93
C GLN A 383 -25.73 8.26 23.34
N ARG A 384 -25.29 8.90 22.26
CA ARG A 384 -26.07 9.92 21.54
C ARG A 384 -27.35 9.37 20.96
N LYS A 385 -27.31 8.16 20.38
CA LYS A 385 -28.49 7.49 19.85
C LYS A 385 -29.50 7.19 20.98
N ALA A 386 -29.05 6.78 22.16
CA ALA A 386 -29.90 6.53 23.28
C ALA A 386 -30.59 7.81 23.83
N GLN A 387 -29.89 8.96 23.76
CA GLN A 387 -30.42 10.26 24.19
C GLN A 387 -31.45 10.86 23.23
N ASN A 388 -31.44 10.44 21.96
CA ASN A 388 -32.33 10.93 20.90
C ASN A 388 -33.55 10.03 20.64
N LYS A 389 -33.70 8.94 21.41
CA LYS A 389 -34.89 8.07 21.45
C LYS A 389 -35.86 8.52 22.54
#